data_6fa90218d0110478e431b9704ac8feec
#
_entry.id   6fa90218d0110478e431b9704ac8feec
#
_cell.length_a   1.000
_cell.length_b   1.000
_cell.length_c   1.000
_cell.angle_alpha   90.00
_cell.angle_beta   90.00
_cell.angle_gamma   90.00
#
_symmetry.space_group_name_H-M   'P 1'
#
loop_
_entity.id
_entity.type
_entity.pdbx_description
1 polymer ?
#
loop_
_entity_poly.entity_id
_entity_poly.type
_entity_poly.pdbx_seq_one_letter_code
_entity_poly.pdbx_strand_id
1 'polypeptide(L)'
;METSNNHEEKTDLSEIAKLEEEVSKQNKRIKNLEMQIKLGGNLAKELERQKSLAIEAQEEVKKSLQYSSRIQGAMLPSSLPDDLTLATIWKPLNVVGGDFYVIKDLGETIMIAVIDCTGHGVP
;
A
#
# COMPACT_ATOMS: atom_id res chain seq x y z
N MET A 1 -48.34 -60.05 27.46
CA MET A 1 -47.09 -59.32 27.85
C MET A 1 -46.25 -58.91 26.65
N GLU A 2 -46.73 -58.94 25.37
CA GLU A 2 -45.94 -58.63 24.16
C GLU A 2 -46.16 -57.22 23.58
N THR A 3 -47.14 -56.46 24.06
CA THR A 3 -47.47 -55.14 23.47
C THR A 3 -46.66 -53.96 24.04
N SER A 4 -46.02 -54.11 25.19
CA SER A 4 -45.25 -53.03 25.84
C SER A 4 -43.87 -52.87 25.24
N ASN A 5 -43.19 -53.94 24.80
CA ASN A 5 -41.86 -53.95 24.23
C ASN A 5 -41.79 -53.29 22.83
N ASN A 6 -42.87 -53.41 22.07
CA ASN A 6 -42.94 -52.91 20.68
C ASN A 6 -43.15 -51.37 20.61
N HIS A 7 -43.56 -50.74 21.70
CA HIS A 7 -43.73 -49.27 21.76
C HIS A 7 -42.46 -48.57 22.19
N GLU A 8 -41.66 -49.13 23.07
CA GLU A 8 -40.34 -48.60 23.47
C GLU A 8 -39.35 -48.68 22.29
N GLU A 9 -39.29 -49.82 21.60
CA GLU A 9 -38.42 -50.02 20.45
C GLU A 9 -38.71 -49.07 19.29
N LYS A 10 -39.99 -48.72 19.03
CA LYS A 10 -40.41 -47.72 18.03
C LYS A 10 -40.05 -46.29 18.43
N THR A 11 -40.07 -45.98 19.71
CA THR A 11 -39.72 -44.66 20.23
C THR A 11 -38.21 -44.43 20.10
N ASP A 12 -37.38 -45.42 20.47
CA ASP A 12 -35.93 -45.39 20.36
C ASP A 12 -35.46 -45.23 18.89
N LEU A 13 -36.08 -45.94 17.93
CA LEU A 13 -35.78 -45.81 16.49
C LEU A 13 -36.10 -44.41 15.95
N SER A 14 -37.19 -43.79 16.43
CA SER A 14 -37.57 -42.43 16.05
C SER A 14 -36.58 -41.37 16.58
N GLU A 15 -36.07 -41.60 17.76
CA GLU A 15 -35.08 -40.70 18.41
C GLU A 15 -33.71 -40.82 17.73
N ILE A 16 -33.28 -42.02 17.39
CA ILE A 16 -32.05 -42.28 16.62
C ILE A 16 -32.14 -41.59 15.28
N ALA A 17 -33.22 -41.70 14.52
CA ALA A 17 -33.39 -41.04 13.22
C ALA A 17 -33.29 -39.50 13.31
N LYS A 18 -33.85 -38.90 14.37
CA LYS A 18 -33.71 -37.45 14.63
C LYS A 18 -32.29 -37.05 14.94
N LEU A 19 -31.56 -37.84 15.72
CA LEU A 19 -30.15 -37.58 16.01
C LEU A 19 -29.28 -37.71 14.76
N GLU A 20 -29.54 -38.70 13.92
CA GLU A 20 -28.83 -38.85 12.65
C GLU A 20 -29.04 -37.67 11.70
N GLU A 21 -30.27 -37.13 11.61
CA GLU A 21 -30.60 -35.93 10.84
C GLU A 21 -29.85 -34.71 11.38
N GLU A 22 -29.83 -34.50 12.68
CA GLU A 22 -29.11 -33.40 13.34
C GLU A 22 -27.60 -33.51 13.13
N VAL A 23 -27.02 -34.70 13.26
CA VAL A 23 -25.60 -34.96 12.96
C VAL A 23 -25.29 -34.64 11.51
N SER A 24 -26.15 -35.04 10.57
CA SER A 24 -25.99 -34.73 9.14
C SER A 24 -25.99 -33.21 8.88
N LYS A 25 -26.90 -32.49 9.55
CA LYS A 25 -27.00 -31.02 9.47
C LYS A 25 -25.76 -30.34 10.03
N GLN A 26 -25.29 -30.78 11.20
CA GLN A 26 -24.07 -30.26 11.81
C GLN A 26 -22.83 -30.53 10.96
N ASN A 27 -22.71 -31.71 10.35
CA ASN A 27 -21.63 -32.04 9.44
C ASN A 27 -21.60 -31.14 8.19
N LYS A 28 -22.75 -30.81 7.62
CA LYS A 28 -22.86 -29.83 6.52
C LYS A 28 -22.38 -28.44 6.95
N ARG A 29 -22.77 -28.03 8.18
CA ARG A 29 -22.35 -26.74 8.73
C ARG A 29 -20.84 -26.67 8.97
N ILE A 30 -20.26 -27.73 9.49
CA ILE A 30 -18.80 -27.86 9.68
C ILE A 30 -18.07 -27.70 8.34
N LYS A 31 -18.47 -28.43 7.31
CA LYS A 31 -17.87 -28.33 5.97
C LYS A 31 -17.92 -26.90 5.40
N ASN A 32 -19.05 -26.21 5.59
CA ASN A 32 -19.17 -24.82 5.14
C ASN A 32 -18.23 -23.88 5.89
N LEU A 33 -18.10 -24.06 7.22
CA LEU A 33 -17.17 -23.26 8.03
C LEU A 33 -15.70 -23.53 7.65
N GLU A 34 -15.34 -24.78 7.42
CA GLU A 34 -13.99 -25.14 6.95
C GLU A 34 -13.67 -24.48 5.60
N MET A 35 -14.64 -24.45 4.68
CA MET A 35 -14.47 -23.77 3.40
C MET A 35 -14.29 -22.26 3.57
N GLN A 36 -15.07 -21.62 4.45
CA GLN A 36 -14.94 -20.20 4.74
C GLN A 36 -13.59 -19.86 5.38
N ILE A 37 -13.12 -20.68 6.31
CA ILE A 37 -11.79 -20.51 6.94
C ILE A 37 -10.69 -20.60 5.90
N LYS A 38 -10.76 -21.60 5.00
CA LYS A 38 -9.78 -21.77 3.92
C LYS A 38 -9.77 -20.57 2.96
N LEU A 39 -10.96 -20.08 2.58
CA LEU A 39 -11.09 -18.91 1.71
C LEU A 39 -10.52 -17.65 2.38
N GLY A 40 -10.88 -17.42 3.65
CA GLY A 40 -10.34 -16.30 4.44
C GLY A 40 -8.82 -16.34 4.57
N GLY A 41 -8.25 -17.54 4.80
CA GLY A 41 -6.79 -17.72 4.85
C GLY A 41 -6.09 -17.40 3.53
N ASN A 42 -6.67 -17.78 2.40
CA ASN A 42 -6.13 -17.46 1.08
C ASN A 42 -6.20 -15.96 0.78
N LEU A 43 -7.32 -15.31 1.13
CA LEU A 43 -7.49 -13.88 0.96
C LEU A 43 -6.50 -13.07 1.82
N ALA A 44 -6.28 -13.50 3.07
CA ALA A 44 -5.30 -12.88 3.95
C ALA A 44 -3.88 -12.95 3.38
N LYS A 45 -3.48 -14.10 2.83
CA LYS A 45 -2.17 -14.26 2.17
C LYS A 45 -2.01 -13.37 0.95
N GLU A 46 -3.06 -13.27 0.11
CA GLU A 46 -3.01 -12.41 -1.07
C GLU A 46 -2.95 -10.93 -0.69
N LEU A 47 -3.68 -10.51 0.34
CA LEU A 47 -3.62 -9.15 0.87
C LEU A 47 -2.21 -8.80 1.38
N GLU A 48 -1.58 -9.70 2.13
CA GLU A 48 -0.22 -9.51 2.63
C GLU A 48 0.80 -9.40 1.48
N ARG A 49 0.64 -10.23 0.44
CA ARG A 49 1.46 -10.16 -0.77
C ARG A 49 1.33 -8.81 -1.48
N GLN A 50 0.10 -8.33 -1.67
CA GLN A 50 -0.16 -7.04 -2.32
C GLN A 50 0.37 -5.87 -1.49
N LYS A 51 0.22 -5.94 -0.17
CA LYS A 51 0.78 -4.96 0.75
C LYS A 51 2.31 -4.88 0.65
N SER A 52 2.99 -6.02 0.62
CA SER A 52 4.46 -6.06 0.44
C SER A 52 4.89 -5.43 -0.88
N LEU A 53 4.22 -5.75 -1.99
CA LEU A 53 4.51 -5.16 -3.30
C LEU A 53 4.27 -3.64 -3.33
N ALA A 54 3.21 -3.17 -2.68
CA ALA A 54 2.93 -1.74 -2.59
C ALA A 54 4.00 -0.99 -1.78
N ILE A 55 4.47 -1.57 -0.68
CA ILE A 55 5.56 -1.00 0.13
C ILE A 55 6.86 -0.94 -0.69
N GLU A 56 7.20 -2.00 -1.39
CA GLU A 56 8.40 -2.08 -2.23
C GLU A 56 8.39 -1.02 -3.34
N ALA A 57 7.27 -0.89 -4.06
CA ALA A 57 7.08 0.15 -5.08
C ALA A 57 7.17 1.57 -4.48
N GLN A 58 6.61 1.78 -3.30
CA GLN A 58 6.68 3.08 -2.62
C GLN A 58 8.11 3.44 -2.21
N GLU A 59 8.89 2.48 -1.75
CA GLU A 59 10.31 2.70 -1.43
C GLU A 59 11.15 3.02 -2.67
N GLU A 60 10.89 2.37 -3.79
CA GLU A 60 11.56 2.64 -5.06
C GLU A 60 11.28 4.06 -5.55
N VAL A 61 10.02 4.49 -5.53
CA VAL A 61 9.63 5.87 -5.86
C VAL A 61 10.32 6.87 -4.93
N LYS A 62 10.36 6.60 -3.62
CA LYS A 62 11.03 7.45 -2.65
C LYS A 62 12.53 7.60 -2.95
N LYS A 63 13.21 6.52 -3.28
CA LYS A 63 14.63 6.56 -3.68
C LYS A 63 14.82 7.40 -4.93
N SER A 64 14.00 7.20 -5.96
CA SER A 64 14.03 7.97 -7.20
C SER A 64 13.87 9.47 -6.95
N LEU A 65 12.91 9.85 -6.11
CA LEU A 65 12.70 11.24 -5.71
C LEU A 65 13.90 11.83 -4.97
N GLN A 66 14.54 11.06 -4.09
CA GLN A 66 15.75 11.51 -3.38
C GLN A 66 16.94 11.74 -4.34
N TYR A 67 17.12 10.87 -5.34
CA TYR A 67 18.12 11.08 -6.38
C TYR A 67 17.83 12.34 -7.21
N SER A 68 16.58 12.50 -7.64
CA SER A 68 16.17 13.69 -8.40
C SER A 68 16.39 14.99 -7.62
N SER A 69 16.09 15.00 -6.33
CA SER A 69 16.35 16.15 -5.45
C SER A 69 17.83 16.49 -5.34
N ARG A 70 18.71 15.48 -5.25
CA ARG A 70 20.15 15.69 -5.24
C ARG A 70 20.67 16.29 -6.56
N ILE A 71 20.17 15.78 -7.69
CA ILE A 71 20.52 16.33 -9.01
C ILE A 71 20.07 17.79 -9.11
N GLN A 72 18.82 18.07 -8.73
CA GLN A 72 18.29 19.43 -8.75
C GLN A 72 19.09 20.36 -7.83
N GLY A 73 19.45 19.93 -6.63
CA GLY A 73 20.30 20.70 -5.73
C GLY A 73 21.70 20.98 -6.31
N ALA A 74 22.27 20.02 -7.04
CA ALA A 74 23.56 20.20 -7.71
C ALA A 74 23.50 21.13 -8.94
N MET A 75 22.31 21.36 -9.50
CA MET A 75 22.13 22.33 -10.59
C MET A 75 22.04 23.78 -10.11
N LEU A 76 21.78 23.98 -8.83
CA LEU A 76 21.77 25.33 -8.24
C LEU A 76 23.20 25.87 -8.14
N PRO A 77 23.37 27.20 -8.26
CA PRO A 77 24.70 27.83 -8.12
C PRO A 77 25.33 27.49 -6.78
N SER A 78 26.52 26.89 -6.80
CA SER A 78 27.32 26.55 -5.60
C SER A 78 28.14 27.72 -5.09
N SER A 79 28.40 28.73 -5.91
CA SER A 79 29.12 29.96 -5.57
C SER A 79 28.50 31.13 -6.32
N LEU A 80 28.68 32.32 -5.77
CA LEU A 80 28.34 33.57 -6.45
C LEU A 80 29.58 34.15 -7.10
N PRO A 81 29.45 34.94 -8.19
CA PRO A 81 30.55 35.79 -8.67
C PRO A 81 31.05 36.73 -7.60
N ASP A 82 32.39 37.01 -7.56
CA ASP A 82 33.04 37.75 -6.49
C ASP A 82 32.46 39.16 -6.30
N ASP A 83 32.03 39.79 -7.39
CA ASP A 83 31.44 41.13 -7.40
C ASP A 83 29.94 41.17 -7.07
N LEU A 84 29.32 40.01 -6.80
CA LEU A 84 27.90 39.92 -6.53
C LEU A 84 27.60 39.58 -5.09
N THR A 85 26.92 40.48 -4.39
CA THR A 85 26.36 40.20 -3.07
C THR A 85 24.87 39.88 -3.24
N LEU A 86 24.52 38.61 -3.06
CA LEU A 86 23.16 38.11 -3.21
C LEU A 86 22.84 37.09 -2.12
N ALA A 87 21.64 37.14 -1.58
CA ALA A 87 21.10 36.09 -0.71
C ALA A 87 19.99 35.35 -1.45
N THR A 88 20.02 34.05 -1.42
CA THR A 88 19.02 33.19 -2.05
C THR A 88 18.33 32.30 -1.04
N ILE A 89 17.02 32.15 -1.16
CA ILE A 89 16.20 31.19 -0.42
C ILE A 89 15.48 30.32 -1.46
N TRP A 90 15.86 29.05 -1.52
CA TRP A 90 15.20 28.08 -2.37
C TRP A 90 14.57 26.98 -1.52
N LYS A 91 13.25 26.89 -1.56
CA LYS A 91 12.49 25.95 -0.74
C LYS A 91 11.39 25.30 -1.59
N PRO A 92 11.67 24.17 -2.24
CA PRO A 92 10.66 23.47 -3.01
C PRO A 92 9.52 22.98 -2.14
N LEU A 93 8.32 22.94 -2.69
CA LEU A 93 7.11 22.47 -1.99
C LEU A 93 7.19 20.97 -1.68
N ASN A 94 7.75 20.19 -2.61
CA ASN A 94 7.94 18.74 -2.51
C ASN A 94 9.45 18.40 -2.52
N VAL A 95 9.76 17.11 -2.52
CA VAL A 95 11.15 16.60 -2.59
C VAL A 95 11.88 17.13 -3.84
N VAL A 96 11.14 17.31 -4.95
CA VAL A 96 11.60 17.93 -6.20
C VAL A 96 10.63 19.05 -6.54
N GLY A 97 11.15 20.25 -6.85
CA GLY A 97 10.36 21.41 -7.25
C GLY A 97 10.39 21.63 -8.76
N GLY A 98 9.38 22.34 -9.28
CA GLY A 98 9.38 22.86 -10.66
C GLY A 98 10.24 24.12 -10.81
N ASP A 99 10.45 24.83 -9.71
CA ASP A 99 11.12 26.12 -9.71
C ASP A 99 12.62 25.96 -9.49
N PHE A 100 13.41 26.72 -10.20
CA PHE A 100 14.81 26.86 -9.90
C PHE A 100 15.40 28.19 -10.40
N TYR A 101 16.64 28.50 -10.04
CA TYR A 101 17.31 29.70 -10.47
C TYR A 101 18.72 29.42 -10.97
N VAL A 102 19.19 30.28 -11.85
CA VAL A 102 20.54 30.22 -12.41
C VAL A 102 21.21 31.56 -12.21
N ILE A 103 22.47 31.53 -11.81
CA ILE A 103 23.35 32.70 -11.74
C ILE A 103 24.59 32.35 -12.55
N LYS A 104 24.90 33.14 -13.56
CA LYS A 104 26.05 32.89 -14.44
C LYS A 104 26.83 34.17 -14.68
N ASP A 105 28.13 34.12 -14.41
CA ASP A 105 29.07 35.16 -14.81
C ASP A 105 29.35 35.03 -16.32
N LEU A 106 29.18 36.12 -17.04
CA LEU A 106 29.44 36.25 -18.49
C LEU A 106 30.62 37.20 -18.77
N GLY A 107 31.40 37.52 -17.73
CA GLY A 107 32.55 38.41 -17.79
C GLY A 107 32.20 39.87 -17.49
N GLU A 108 31.66 40.60 -18.42
CA GLU A 108 31.25 42.01 -18.21
C GLU A 108 29.86 42.13 -17.58
N THR A 109 29.08 41.04 -17.56
CA THR A 109 27.71 41.02 -17.05
C THR A 109 27.43 39.73 -16.29
N ILE A 110 26.49 39.81 -15.35
CA ILE A 110 26.00 38.66 -14.59
C ILE A 110 24.57 38.39 -15.05
N MET A 111 24.32 37.16 -15.48
CA MET A 111 22.96 36.69 -15.80
C MET A 111 22.33 36.06 -14.54
N ILE A 112 21.14 36.54 -14.18
CA ILE A 112 20.30 35.93 -13.17
C ILE A 112 18.99 35.52 -13.81
N ALA A 113 18.61 34.25 -13.73
CA ALA A 113 17.35 33.74 -14.24
C ALA A 113 16.60 33.02 -13.11
N VAL A 114 15.31 33.31 -12.98
CA VAL A 114 14.37 32.55 -12.13
C VAL A 114 13.42 31.84 -13.08
N ILE A 115 13.29 30.55 -12.91
CA ILE A 115 12.59 29.66 -13.82
C ILE A 115 11.48 28.96 -13.02
N ASP A 116 10.26 29.13 -13.47
CA ASP A 116 9.06 28.47 -12.95
C ASP A 116 8.58 27.47 -14.02
N CYS A 117 8.66 26.18 -13.72
CA CYS A 117 8.18 25.12 -14.59
C CYS A 117 6.79 24.68 -14.14
N THR A 118 5.88 24.56 -15.09
CA THR A 118 4.53 24.06 -14.80
C THR A 118 4.58 22.62 -14.27
N GLY A 119 3.96 22.40 -13.11
CA GLY A 119 3.93 21.12 -12.41
C GLY A 119 4.73 21.15 -11.10
N HIS A 120 4.25 20.39 -10.15
CA HIS A 120 4.88 20.28 -8.83
C HIS A 120 5.25 18.83 -8.58
N GLY A 121 6.48 18.46 -8.82
CA GLY A 121 7.01 17.13 -8.57
C GLY A 121 7.06 16.23 -9.81
N VAL A 122 7.51 15.00 -9.59
CA VAL A 122 7.56 13.96 -10.63
C VAL A 122 6.19 13.29 -10.68
N PRO A 123 5.57 13.11 -11.87
CA PRO A 123 4.27 12.44 -12.01
C PRO A 123 4.27 10.98 -11.55
#